data_40274a28b04433c7c8c87b8ec1995bbc
#
_entry.id   40274a28b04433c7c8c87b8ec1995bbc
#
_cell.length_a   1.000
_cell.length_b   1.000
_cell.length_c   1.000
_cell.angle_alpha   90.00
_cell.angle_beta   90.00
_cell.angle_gamma   90.00
#
_symmetry.space_group_name_H-M   'P 1'
#
loop_
_entity.id
_entity.type
_entity.pdbx_description
1 polymer ?
#
loop_
_entity_poly.entity_id
_entity_poly.type
_entity_poly.pdbx_seq_one_letter_code
_entity_poly.pdbx_strand_id
1 'polypeptide(L)'
;MEKKRNSRPLIAHLSMFGACAIWGLMAPLGKDAMTHGLDGLTMVSMRVAGGMFLFWVTSLLMQLFKSRTPNTNNLSPVKEHVPVRDRLMFCGAALFGLVFNQCCYTIGLSLTSPINASIVTTSMPIFAMILAAVILKEPITGKKALGVLMGCSGALILILTSAAATTDKVGDIRGDLLCLGAQFSFALYLSLFNPLIRRYSVFTINRWMFLWATIIVIPLTMPHLLSLQWSAVTVSAWWEAAYVVVFGTFIGYILTMIGQRTLRPTVVSIYNYVQPIVSVTVSIITGIGIFRWSQALAVILVFVGVWQVTKSKSRRDMEREAKRDASSKEQ
;
A
#
# COMPACT_ATOMS: atom_id res chain seq x y z
N MET A 1 17.50 15.56 23.00
CA MET A 1 17.65 14.52 21.94
C MET A 1 16.67 13.34 22.06
N GLU A 2 16.17 13.02 23.23
CA GLU A 2 15.25 11.91 23.52
C GLU A 2 13.84 12.08 22.90
N LYS A 3 13.30 13.29 22.89
CA LYS A 3 11.99 13.62 22.32
C LYS A 3 11.90 13.38 20.80
N LYS A 4 13.02 13.48 20.05
CA LYS A 4 13.09 13.20 18.60
C LYS A 4 13.15 11.70 18.27
N ARG A 5 13.56 10.84 19.20
CA ARG A 5 13.67 9.38 19.02
C ARG A 5 12.31 8.70 19.20
N ASN A 6 11.43 9.25 20.03
CA ASN A 6 10.08 8.71 20.29
C ASN A 6 9.05 9.09 19.21
N SER A 7 9.26 10.15 18.42
CA SER A 7 8.32 10.60 17.38
C SER A 7 8.38 9.79 16.08
N ARG A 8 9.51 9.12 15.79
CA ARG A 8 9.67 8.36 14.53
C ARG A 8 8.68 7.19 14.35
N PRO A 9 8.41 6.35 15.37
CA PRO A 9 7.42 5.29 15.24
C PRO A 9 6.01 5.84 15.03
N LEU A 10 5.63 6.88 15.75
CA LEU A 10 4.31 7.52 15.64
C LEU A 10 4.08 8.07 14.22
N ILE A 11 5.07 8.78 13.66
CA ILE A 11 5.00 9.30 12.30
C ILE A 11 4.82 8.16 11.29
N ALA A 12 5.52 7.04 11.47
CA ALA A 12 5.39 5.88 10.59
C ALA A 12 3.98 5.26 10.67
N HIS A 13 3.41 5.14 11.86
CA HIS A 13 2.03 4.66 12.05
C HIS A 13 1.00 5.60 11.44
N LEU A 14 1.11 6.91 11.68
CA LEU A 14 0.24 7.93 11.09
C LEU A 14 0.35 7.97 9.56
N SER A 15 1.56 7.82 9.02
CA SER A 15 1.78 7.76 7.57
C SER A 15 1.11 6.54 6.96
N MET A 16 1.22 5.36 7.58
CA MET A 16 0.53 4.16 7.10
C MET A 16 -0.98 4.31 7.17
N PHE A 17 -1.51 4.85 8.26
CA PHE A 17 -2.95 5.14 8.38
C PHE A 17 -3.41 6.08 7.27
N GLY A 18 -2.71 7.21 7.06
CA GLY A 18 -3.03 8.18 6.00
C GLY A 18 -2.96 7.58 4.59
N ALA A 19 -1.92 6.79 4.29
CA ALA A 19 -1.80 6.10 3.01
C ALA A 19 -2.99 5.16 2.75
N CYS A 20 -3.35 4.35 3.74
CA CYS A 20 -4.45 3.40 3.61
C CYS A 20 -5.82 4.09 3.58
N ALA A 21 -5.97 5.24 4.25
CA ALA A 21 -7.16 6.07 4.12
C ALA A 21 -7.33 6.63 2.71
N ILE A 22 -6.25 7.16 2.12
CA ILE A 22 -6.23 7.63 0.72
C ILE A 22 -6.59 6.49 -0.24
N TRP A 23 -6.03 5.30 -0.04
CA TRP A 23 -6.32 4.13 -0.87
C TRP A 23 -7.75 3.60 -0.67
N GLY A 24 -8.32 3.76 0.52
CA GLY A 24 -9.73 3.43 0.78
C GLY A 24 -10.68 4.26 -0.08
N LEU A 25 -10.37 5.54 -0.30
CA LEU A 25 -11.12 6.42 -1.20
C LEU A 25 -10.83 6.15 -2.68
N MET A 26 -9.64 5.65 -3.00
CA MET A 26 -9.22 5.43 -4.38
C MET A 26 -10.03 4.35 -5.11
N ALA A 27 -10.52 3.32 -4.40
CA ALA A 27 -11.24 2.22 -5.03
C ALA A 27 -12.59 2.67 -5.64
N PRO A 28 -13.50 3.37 -4.90
CA PRO A 28 -14.74 3.87 -5.50
C PRO A 28 -14.48 4.92 -6.58
N LEU A 29 -13.62 5.90 -6.35
CA LEU A 29 -13.29 6.94 -7.34
C LEU A 29 -12.65 6.35 -8.60
N GLY A 30 -11.71 5.41 -8.45
CA GLY A 30 -11.08 4.74 -9.60
C GLY A 30 -12.08 3.90 -10.39
N LYS A 31 -13.03 3.22 -9.73
CA LYS A 31 -14.08 2.47 -10.41
C LYS A 31 -15.03 3.40 -11.16
N ASP A 32 -15.40 4.52 -10.57
CA ASP A 32 -16.26 5.54 -11.21
C ASP A 32 -15.60 6.12 -12.46
N ALA A 33 -14.33 6.52 -12.38
CA ALA A 33 -13.54 6.96 -13.54
C ALA A 33 -13.52 5.91 -14.67
N MET A 34 -13.45 4.60 -14.31
CA MET A 34 -13.48 3.50 -15.29
C MET A 34 -14.84 3.35 -15.98
N THR A 35 -15.92 3.76 -15.35
CA THR A 35 -17.27 3.76 -15.99
C THR A 35 -17.50 4.97 -16.87
N HIS A 36 -16.67 6.03 -16.76
CA HIS A 36 -16.83 7.31 -17.44
C HIS A 36 -15.74 7.57 -18.51
N GLY A 37 -15.25 6.50 -19.15
CA GLY A 37 -14.39 6.58 -20.33
C GLY A 37 -12.91 6.27 -20.10
N LEU A 38 -12.47 6.06 -18.87
CA LEU A 38 -11.12 5.56 -18.56
C LEU A 38 -11.23 4.06 -18.20
N ASP A 39 -10.47 3.21 -18.87
CA ASP A 39 -10.41 1.80 -18.49
C ASP A 39 -9.27 1.47 -17.52
N GLY A 40 -9.21 0.21 -17.06
CA GLY A 40 -8.22 -0.22 -16.11
C GLY A 40 -6.77 -0.10 -16.60
N LEU A 41 -6.51 -0.38 -17.89
CA LEU A 41 -5.15 -0.26 -18.47
C LEU A 41 -4.71 1.21 -18.58
N THR A 42 -5.61 2.08 -19.01
CA THR A 42 -5.37 3.52 -19.06
C THR A 42 -5.08 4.07 -17.66
N MET A 43 -5.88 3.67 -16.66
CA MET A 43 -5.69 4.09 -15.28
C MET A 43 -4.32 3.65 -14.72
N VAL A 44 -3.88 2.40 -14.98
CA VAL A 44 -2.54 1.94 -14.58
C VAL A 44 -1.46 2.77 -15.26
N SER A 45 -1.59 3.04 -16.56
CA SER A 45 -0.64 3.83 -17.34
C SER A 45 -0.51 5.25 -16.79
N MET A 46 -1.63 5.90 -16.48
CA MET A 46 -1.65 7.23 -15.86
C MET A 46 -0.98 7.22 -14.48
N ARG A 47 -1.21 6.19 -13.67
CA ARG A 47 -0.59 6.04 -12.35
C ARG A 47 0.93 5.91 -12.43
N VAL A 48 1.45 5.02 -13.29
CA VAL A 48 2.90 4.80 -13.38
C VAL A 48 3.62 5.98 -14.02
N ALA A 49 3.11 6.53 -15.13
CA ALA A 49 3.70 7.68 -15.80
C ALA A 49 3.57 8.96 -14.96
N GLY A 50 2.40 9.24 -14.40
CA GLY A 50 2.17 10.37 -13.52
C GLY A 50 2.99 10.29 -12.24
N GLY A 51 3.08 9.10 -11.63
CA GLY A 51 3.96 8.85 -10.49
C GLY A 51 5.43 9.09 -10.82
N MET A 52 5.92 8.55 -11.94
CA MET A 52 7.28 8.82 -12.43
C MET A 52 7.52 10.33 -12.58
N PHE A 53 6.65 11.03 -13.29
CA PHE A 53 6.77 12.47 -13.50
C PHE A 53 6.85 13.24 -12.18
N LEU A 54 5.91 12.98 -11.25
CA LEU A 54 5.85 13.68 -9.98
C LEU A 54 7.09 13.39 -9.10
N PHE A 55 7.55 12.14 -9.02
CA PHE A 55 8.74 11.80 -8.24
C PHE A 55 10.03 12.38 -8.83
N TRP A 56 10.17 12.42 -10.17
CA TRP A 56 11.35 13.01 -10.81
C TRP A 56 11.35 14.53 -10.69
N VAL A 57 10.23 15.18 -10.95
CA VAL A 57 10.10 16.65 -10.82
C VAL A 57 10.37 17.08 -9.38
N THR A 58 9.73 16.42 -8.40
CA THR A 58 9.96 16.72 -6.99
C THR A 58 11.41 16.48 -6.58
N SER A 59 12.02 15.39 -7.03
CA SER A 59 13.44 15.12 -6.76
C SER A 59 14.37 16.19 -7.35
N LEU A 60 14.07 16.66 -8.55
CA LEU A 60 14.83 17.73 -9.22
C LEU A 60 14.66 19.05 -8.49
N LEU A 61 13.44 19.43 -8.17
CA LEU A 61 13.14 20.66 -7.41
C LEU A 61 13.85 20.65 -6.04
N MET A 62 13.78 19.53 -5.31
CA MET A 62 14.49 19.39 -4.05
C MET A 62 16.01 19.52 -4.17
N GLN A 63 16.62 19.09 -5.28
CA GLN A 63 18.04 19.28 -5.56
C GLN A 63 18.38 20.74 -5.85
N LEU A 64 17.54 21.43 -6.62
CA LEU A 64 17.74 22.84 -6.97
C LEU A 64 17.61 23.77 -5.75
N PHE A 65 16.62 23.52 -4.90
CA PHE A 65 16.39 24.36 -3.71
C PHE A 65 17.32 24.03 -2.53
N LYS A 66 17.94 22.84 -2.48
CA LYS A 66 18.81 22.40 -1.39
C LYS A 66 20.19 23.09 -1.36
N SER A 67 20.52 23.88 -2.35
CA SER A 67 21.79 24.64 -2.39
C SER A 67 21.96 25.63 -1.21
N ARG A 68 20.95 25.80 -0.34
CA ARG A 68 20.91 26.86 0.68
C ARG A 68 20.82 26.43 2.15
N THR A 69 20.54 25.17 2.49
CA THR A 69 20.46 24.77 3.91
C THR A 69 20.88 23.32 4.14
N PRO A 70 21.88 23.06 5.02
CA PRO A 70 22.23 21.70 5.46
C PRO A 70 21.20 21.25 6.48
N ASN A 71 20.17 20.51 6.08
CA ASN A 71 19.20 19.96 7.02
C ASN A 71 19.15 18.44 6.97
N THR A 72 19.27 17.84 8.15
CA THR A 72 19.49 16.42 8.46
C THR A 72 18.22 15.55 8.44
N ASN A 73 17.16 15.90 7.75
CA ASN A 73 15.96 15.09 7.69
C ASN A 73 16.07 14.00 6.62
N ASN A 74 15.79 12.75 6.98
CA ASN A 74 15.82 11.54 6.14
C ASN A 74 14.91 11.57 4.90
N LEU A 75 14.17 12.64 4.66
CA LEU A 75 13.36 12.92 3.49
C LEU A 75 14.15 13.58 2.35
N SER A 76 15.34 14.15 2.65
CA SER A 76 16.12 14.85 1.65
C SER A 76 16.76 13.87 0.66
N PRO A 77 16.61 14.06 -0.66
CA PRO A 77 17.44 13.39 -1.65
C PRO A 77 18.85 13.99 -1.54
N VAL A 78 19.69 13.42 -0.67
CA VAL A 78 21.13 13.54 -0.86
C VAL A 78 21.39 12.99 -2.26
N LYS A 79 22.44 13.42 -2.95
CA LYS A 79 22.96 12.71 -4.16
C LYS A 79 23.37 11.30 -3.69
N GLU A 80 22.35 10.43 -3.45
CA GLU A 80 22.59 9.05 -3.11
C GLU A 80 23.15 8.40 -4.35
N HIS A 81 24.41 8.01 -4.29
CA HIS A 81 25.01 7.21 -5.35
C HIS A 81 24.31 5.83 -5.34
N VAL A 82 23.56 5.54 -6.38
CA VAL A 82 22.89 4.24 -6.55
C VAL A 82 23.74 3.40 -7.47
N PRO A 83 24.44 2.36 -6.97
CA PRO A 83 25.22 1.45 -7.79
C PRO A 83 24.32 0.72 -8.81
N VAL A 84 24.91 0.28 -9.92
CA VAL A 84 24.17 -0.41 -11.00
C VAL A 84 23.40 -1.63 -10.48
N ARG A 85 24.01 -2.39 -9.56
CA ARG A 85 23.37 -3.54 -8.93
C ARG A 85 22.06 -3.16 -8.23
N ASP A 86 22.05 -2.06 -7.47
CA ASP A 86 20.89 -1.62 -6.73
C ASP A 86 19.81 -1.01 -7.68
N ARG A 87 20.24 -0.43 -8.84
CA ARG A 87 19.29 -0.01 -9.89
C ARG A 87 18.54 -1.21 -10.48
N LEU A 88 19.21 -2.34 -10.69
CA LEU A 88 18.56 -3.58 -11.12
C LEU A 88 17.65 -4.17 -10.02
N MET A 89 18.05 -4.06 -8.76
CA MET A 89 17.17 -4.45 -7.65
C MET A 89 15.91 -3.57 -7.58
N PHE A 90 15.99 -2.29 -7.93
CA PHE A 90 14.80 -1.44 -8.06
C PHE A 90 13.87 -1.88 -9.20
N CYS A 91 14.40 -2.45 -10.28
CA CYS A 91 13.58 -3.06 -11.33
C CYS A 91 12.74 -4.22 -10.76
N GLY A 92 13.36 -5.14 -10.01
CA GLY A 92 12.64 -6.22 -9.34
C GLY A 92 11.62 -5.71 -8.32
N ALA A 93 11.99 -4.69 -7.53
CA ALA A 93 11.08 -4.05 -6.59
C ALA A 93 9.89 -3.38 -7.31
N ALA A 94 10.13 -2.72 -8.45
CA ALA A 94 9.09 -2.14 -9.29
C ALA A 94 8.17 -3.21 -9.87
N LEU A 95 8.72 -4.32 -10.33
CA LEU A 95 7.96 -5.42 -10.92
C LEU A 95 6.91 -5.96 -9.94
N PHE A 96 7.31 -6.27 -8.70
CA PHE A 96 6.41 -6.83 -7.69
C PHE A 96 5.60 -5.75 -6.95
N GLY A 97 6.22 -4.62 -6.59
CA GLY A 97 5.59 -3.58 -5.77
C GLY A 97 4.71 -2.61 -6.56
N LEU A 98 4.92 -2.48 -7.88
CA LEU A 98 4.16 -1.59 -8.74
C LEU A 98 3.49 -2.33 -9.89
N VAL A 99 4.25 -2.91 -10.81
CA VAL A 99 3.72 -3.46 -12.06
C VAL A 99 2.69 -4.53 -11.79
N PHE A 100 3.08 -5.66 -11.22
CA PHE A 100 2.14 -6.74 -10.93
C PHE A 100 1.06 -6.31 -9.93
N ASN A 101 1.44 -5.60 -8.87
CA ASN A 101 0.45 -5.15 -7.88
C ASN A 101 -0.60 -4.22 -8.51
N GLN A 102 -0.20 -3.15 -9.20
CA GLN A 102 -1.14 -2.17 -9.74
C GLN A 102 -1.90 -2.71 -10.95
N CYS A 103 -1.23 -3.42 -11.88
CA CYS A 103 -1.91 -3.99 -13.04
C CYS A 103 -2.96 -5.03 -12.60
N CYS A 104 -2.56 -6.00 -11.77
CA CYS A 104 -3.48 -7.03 -11.31
C CYS A 104 -4.64 -6.44 -10.50
N TYR A 105 -4.37 -5.48 -9.59
CA TYR A 105 -5.43 -4.86 -8.80
C TYR A 105 -6.39 -4.04 -9.66
N THR A 106 -5.87 -3.18 -10.53
CA THR A 106 -6.70 -2.25 -11.31
C THR A 106 -7.50 -2.98 -12.40
N ILE A 107 -6.88 -3.94 -13.09
CA ILE A 107 -7.59 -4.82 -14.04
C ILE A 107 -8.57 -5.73 -13.28
N GLY A 108 -8.18 -6.27 -12.14
CA GLY A 108 -9.07 -7.04 -11.28
C GLY A 108 -10.30 -6.23 -10.86
N LEU A 109 -10.11 -4.99 -10.40
CA LEU A 109 -11.19 -4.08 -10.01
C LEU A 109 -12.11 -3.73 -11.19
N SER A 110 -11.60 -3.65 -12.43
CA SER A 110 -12.46 -3.44 -13.61
C SER A 110 -13.38 -4.63 -13.89
N LEU A 111 -12.96 -5.85 -13.58
CA LEU A 111 -13.69 -7.10 -13.80
C LEU A 111 -14.60 -7.48 -12.63
N THR A 112 -14.21 -7.17 -11.39
CA THR A 112 -14.99 -7.52 -10.19
C THR A 112 -15.66 -6.29 -9.56
N SER A 113 -16.48 -6.55 -8.53
CA SER A 113 -17.08 -5.47 -7.74
C SER A 113 -16.06 -4.84 -6.80
N PRO A 114 -16.16 -3.53 -6.44
CA PRO A 114 -15.33 -2.90 -5.41
C PRO A 114 -15.38 -3.63 -4.06
N ILE A 115 -16.52 -4.27 -3.76
CA ILE A 115 -16.74 -5.06 -2.55
C ILE A 115 -15.85 -6.29 -2.56
N ASN A 116 -15.89 -7.10 -3.63
CA ASN A 116 -15.06 -8.29 -3.76
C ASN A 116 -13.58 -7.93 -3.76
N ALA A 117 -13.16 -6.91 -4.51
CA ALA A 117 -11.79 -6.41 -4.48
C ALA A 117 -11.36 -6.04 -3.06
N SER A 118 -12.23 -5.38 -2.28
CA SER A 118 -11.97 -5.03 -0.88
C SER A 118 -11.86 -6.27 0.02
N ILE A 119 -12.70 -7.31 -0.18
CA ILE A 119 -12.59 -8.59 0.55
C ILE A 119 -11.22 -9.21 0.30
N VAL A 120 -10.82 -9.27 -0.96
CA VAL A 120 -9.55 -9.89 -1.36
C VAL A 120 -8.35 -9.13 -0.79
N THR A 121 -8.41 -7.79 -0.66
CA THR A 121 -7.30 -7.02 -0.07
C THR A 121 -7.04 -7.38 1.39
N THR A 122 -8.01 -7.93 2.11
CA THR A 122 -7.83 -8.41 3.50
C THR A 122 -6.91 -9.62 3.59
N SER A 123 -6.61 -10.30 2.49
CA SER A 123 -5.64 -11.42 2.44
C SER A 123 -4.18 -10.96 2.56
N MET A 124 -3.89 -9.68 2.28
CA MET A 124 -2.53 -9.14 2.26
C MET A 124 -1.75 -9.37 3.57
N PRO A 125 -2.31 -9.17 4.78
CA PRO A 125 -1.60 -9.45 6.02
C PRO A 125 -1.25 -10.93 6.21
N ILE A 126 -2.05 -11.85 5.68
CA ILE A 126 -1.78 -13.28 5.72
C ILE A 126 -0.54 -13.58 4.87
N PHE A 127 -0.52 -13.12 3.62
CA PHE A 127 0.64 -13.28 2.75
C PHE A 127 1.89 -12.62 3.34
N ALA A 128 1.77 -11.39 3.87
CA ALA A 128 2.88 -10.69 4.48
C ALA A 128 3.43 -11.42 5.70
N MET A 129 2.58 -12.02 6.53
CA MET A 129 2.99 -12.81 7.69
C MET A 129 3.75 -14.07 7.26
N ILE A 130 3.22 -14.82 6.29
CA ILE A 130 3.83 -16.06 5.80
C ILE A 130 5.17 -15.75 5.12
N LEU A 131 5.20 -14.79 4.21
CA LEU A 131 6.42 -14.42 3.48
C LEU A 131 7.48 -13.80 4.40
N ALA A 132 7.09 -12.98 5.37
CA ALA A 132 8.02 -12.45 6.37
C ALA A 132 8.61 -13.59 7.24
N ALA A 133 7.83 -14.60 7.60
CA ALA A 133 8.32 -15.74 8.34
C ALA A 133 9.32 -16.56 7.52
N VAL A 134 9.02 -16.84 6.26
CA VAL A 134 9.88 -17.66 5.38
C VAL A 134 11.13 -16.88 4.94
N ILE A 135 10.95 -15.66 4.43
CA ILE A 135 12.04 -14.88 3.79
C ILE A 135 12.87 -14.13 4.82
N LEU A 136 12.21 -13.43 5.75
CA LEU A 136 12.89 -12.62 6.77
C LEU A 136 13.17 -13.39 8.06
N LYS A 137 12.73 -14.65 8.12
CA LYS A 137 12.82 -15.52 9.33
C LYS A 137 12.23 -14.83 10.56
N GLU A 138 11.14 -14.06 10.37
CA GLU A 138 10.41 -13.48 11.48
C GLU A 138 9.60 -14.55 12.23
N PRO A 139 9.59 -14.54 13.58
CA PRO A 139 8.81 -15.49 14.34
C PRO A 139 7.31 -15.26 14.15
N ILE A 140 6.55 -16.33 13.94
CA ILE A 140 5.09 -16.32 14.00
C ILE A 140 4.71 -16.54 15.46
N THR A 141 4.49 -15.45 16.19
CA THR A 141 4.00 -15.53 17.58
C THR A 141 2.48 -15.68 17.59
N GLY A 142 1.93 -16.33 18.62
CA GLY A 142 0.48 -16.46 18.79
C GLY A 142 -0.24 -15.10 18.80
N LYS A 143 0.36 -14.07 19.38
CA LYS A 143 -0.17 -12.69 19.34
C LYS A 143 -0.24 -12.14 17.91
N LYS A 144 0.76 -12.44 17.08
CA LYS A 144 0.82 -11.98 15.67
C LYS A 144 -0.26 -12.68 14.83
N ALA A 145 -0.38 -14.01 14.98
CA ALA A 145 -1.40 -14.79 14.29
C ALA A 145 -2.82 -14.36 14.72
N LEU A 146 -3.06 -14.23 16.03
CA LEU A 146 -4.35 -13.79 16.55
C LEU A 146 -4.71 -12.39 16.06
N GLY A 147 -3.77 -11.45 16.07
CA GLY A 147 -4.02 -10.07 15.59
C GLY A 147 -4.34 -10.03 14.10
N VAL A 148 -3.68 -10.84 13.27
CA VAL A 148 -4.00 -10.97 11.84
C VAL A 148 -5.39 -11.56 11.65
N LEU A 149 -5.75 -12.63 12.38
CA LEU A 149 -7.07 -13.25 12.32
C LEU A 149 -8.18 -12.27 12.75
N MET A 150 -7.97 -11.52 13.83
CA MET A 150 -8.93 -10.51 14.28
C MET A 150 -9.12 -9.41 13.24
N GLY A 151 -8.04 -8.90 12.65
CA GLY A 151 -8.10 -7.90 11.59
C GLY A 151 -8.84 -8.41 10.35
N CYS A 152 -8.55 -9.63 9.90
CA CYS A 152 -9.26 -10.29 8.80
C CYS A 152 -10.76 -10.44 9.10
N SER A 153 -11.11 -10.95 10.30
CA SER A 153 -12.49 -11.15 10.70
C SER A 153 -13.27 -9.82 10.73
N GLY A 154 -12.65 -8.76 11.29
CA GLY A 154 -13.25 -7.43 11.30
C GLY A 154 -13.50 -6.89 9.89
N ALA A 155 -12.51 -6.98 9.02
CA ALA A 155 -12.66 -6.54 7.62
C ALA A 155 -13.72 -7.36 6.86
N LEU A 156 -13.77 -8.67 7.04
CA LEU A 156 -14.79 -9.54 6.43
C LEU A 156 -16.20 -9.19 6.93
N ILE A 157 -16.41 -8.99 8.24
CA ILE A 157 -17.70 -8.57 8.80
C ILE A 157 -18.15 -7.26 8.14
N LEU A 158 -17.27 -6.27 8.05
CA LEU A 158 -17.55 -4.98 7.44
C LEU A 158 -18.01 -5.14 5.99
N ILE A 159 -17.28 -5.90 5.20
CA ILE A 159 -17.50 -6.07 3.77
C ILE A 159 -18.77 -6.87 3.50
N LEU A 160 -18.98 -7.99 4.20
CA LEU A 160 -20.17 -8.82 4.03
C LEU A 160 -21.45 -8.07 4.43
N THR A 161 -21.39 -7.25 5.48
CA THR A 161 -22.56 -6.44 5.89
C THR A 161 -22.82 -5.26 4.95
N SER A 162 -21.80 -4.74 4.27
CA SER A 162 -21.95 -3.73 3.22
C SER A 162 -22.49 -4.35 1.93
N ALA A 163 -22.02 -5.53 1.54
CA ALA A 163 -22.49 -6.27 0.37
C ALA A 163 -23.96 -6.65 0.47
N ALA A 164 -24.45 -7.04 1.66
CA ALA A 164 -25.85 -7.37 1.89
C ALA A 164 -26.81 -6.16 1.72
N ALA A 165 -26.29 -4.95 1.57
CA ALA A 165 -27.08 -3.73 1.34
C ALA A 165 -27.19 -3.34 -0.13
N THR A 166 -26.41 -3.94 -1.02
CA THR A 166 -26.44 -3.68 -2.47
C THR A 166 -26.83 -4.94 -3.23
N THR A 167 -27.91 -4.85 -4.01
CA THR A 167 -28.45 -5.96 -4.81
C THR A 167 -27.69 -6.17 -6.13
N ASP A 168 -26.57 -5.49 -6.37
CA ASP A 168 -25.88 -5.51 -7.65
C ASP A 168 -24.63 -6.40 -7.70
N LYS A 169 -24.77 -7.41 -8.55
CA LYS A 169 -23.79 -8.23 -9.29
C LYS A 169 -22.70 -8.94 -8.48
N VAL A 170 -22.83 -10.25 -8.48
CA VAL A 170 -21.76 -11.22 -8.23
C VAL A 170 -20.54 -10.83 -9.09
N GLY A 171 -19.40 -10.56 -8.47
CA GLY A 171 -18.18 -10.20 -9.20
C GLY A 171 -17.61 -11.39 -10.00
N ASP A 172 -16.79 -11.11 -11.02
CA ASP A 172 -16.09 -12.13 -11.79
C ASP A 172 -14.93 -12.71 -10.97
N ILE A 173 -14.88 -14.05 -10.87
CA ILE A 173 -13.80 -14.78 -10.18
C ILE A 173 -12.41 -14.47 -10.75
N ARG A 174 -12.33 -14.13 -12.04
CA ARG A 174 -11.06 -13.72 -12.67
C ARG A 174 -10.56 -12.41 -12.08
N GLY A 175 -11.46 -11.45 -11.84
CA GLY A 175 -11.14 -10.21 -11.17
C GLY A 175 -10.69 -10.41 -9.72
N ASP A 176 -11.36 -11.32 -9.00
CA ASP A 176 -11.00 -11.66 -7.62
C ASP A 176 -9.60 -12.32 -7.55
N LEU A 177 -9.29 -13.24 -8.47
CA LEU A 177 -7.97 -13.89 -8.56
C LEU A 177 -6.85 -12.88 -8.91
N LEU A 178 -7.12 -11.93 -9.80
CA LEU A 178 -6.18 -10.85 -10.10
C LEU A 178 -5.93 -9.98 -8.87
N CYS A 179 -6.97 -9.58 -8.15
CA CYS A 179 -6.84 -8.83 -6.90
C CYS A 179 -6.04 -9.63 -5.85
N LEU A 180 -6.25 -10.94 -5.75
CA LEU A 180 -5.48 -11.83 -4.87
C LEU A 180 -3.99 -11.86 -5.26
N GLY A 181 -3.70 -12.01 -6.54
CA GLY A 181 -2.34 -11.95 -7.09
C GLY A 181 -1.65 -10.62 -6.81
N ALA A 182 -2.40 -9.51 -6.87
CA ALA A 182 -1.90 -8.18 -6.51
C ALA A 182 -1.43 -8.12 -5.04
N GLN A 183 -2.22 -8.68 -4.11
CA GLN A 183 -1.89 -8.69 -2.69
C GLN A 183 -0.68 -9.58 -2.40
N PHE A 184 -0.61 -10.74 -3.02
CA PHE A 184 0.56 -11.63 -2.94
C PHE A 184 1.82 -10.94 -3.46
N SER A 185 1.74 -10.29 -4.63
CA SER A 185 2.84 -9.55 -5.24
C SER A 185 3.38 -8.44 -4.34
N PHE A 186 2.48 -7.67 -3.72
CA PHE A 186 2.89 -6.60 -2.81
C PHE A 186 3.50 -7.13 -1.51
N ALA A 187 2.97 -8.22 -0.97
CA ALA A 187 3.55 -8.89 0.19
C ALA A 187 4.96 -9.45 -0.11
N LEU A 188 5.15 -9.98 -1.32
CA LEU A 188 6.45 -10.46 -1.80
C LEU A 188 7.45 -9.30 -1.92
N TYR A 189 7.02 -8.17 -2.51
CA TYR A 189 7.83 -6.95 -2.55
C TYR A 189 8.27 -6.50 -1.16
N LEU A 190 7.35 -6.41 -0.20
CA LEU A 190 7.67 -6.00 1.18
C LEU A 190 8.70 -6.91 1.85
N SER A 191 8.65 -8.21 1.55
CA SER A 191 9.52 -9.20 2.17
C SER A 191 10.89 -9.29 1.50
N LEU A 192 10.94 -9.36 0.15
CA LEU A 192 12.19 -9.50 -0.60
C LEU A 192 13.03 -8.23 -0.61
N PHE A 193 12.38 -7.07 -0.78
CA PHE A 193 13.09 -5.79 -0.95
C PHE A 193 13.14 -4.95 0.32
N ASN A 194 12.79 -5.52 1.49
CA ASN A 194 12.88 -4.84 2.77
C ASN A 194 14.26 -4.21 3.06
N PRO A 195 15.41 -4.88 2.78
CA PRO A 195 16.73 -4.29 2.96
C PRO A 195 16.95 -3.06 2.08
N LEU A 196 16.50 -3.11 0.82
CA LEU A 196 16.60 -2.01 -0.14
C LEU A 196 15.75 -0.81 0.31
N ILE A 197 14.50 -1.07 0.74
CA ILE A 197 13.58 -0.06 1.27
C ILE A 197 14.16 0.69 2.46
N ARG A 198 14.89 0.01 3.34
CA ARG A 198 15.50 0.62 4.53
C ARG A 198 16.79 1.40 4.24
N ARG A 199 17.44 1.11 3.12
CA ARG A 199 18.75 1.68 2.78
C ARG A 199 18.64 3.06 2.14
N TYR A 200 17.69 3.26 1.23
CA TYR A 200 17.58 4.48 0.42
C TYR A 200 16.50 5.44 0.92
N SER A 201 16.56 6.70 0.48
CA SER A 201 15.54 7.70 0.79
C SER A 201 14.23 7.38 0.09
N VAL A 202 13.11 7.89 0.63
CA VAL A 202 11.76 7.73 0.08
C VAL A 202 11.69 8.13 -1.39
N PHE A 203 12.29 9.27 -1.73
CA PHE A 203 12.27 9.80 -3.10
C PHE A 203 13.16 8.99 -4.04
N THR A 204 14.33 8.53 -3.59
CA THR A 204 15.23 7.70 -4.40
C THR A 204 14.58 6.39 -4.78
N ILE A 205 13.94 5.70 -3.81
CA ILE A 205 13.26 4.42 -4.06
C ILE A 205 12.12 4.62 -5.06
N ASN A 206 11.19 5.54 -4.75
CA ASN A 206 10.02 5.74 -5.61
C ASN A 206 10.41 6.21 -7.01
N ARG A 207 11.37 7.15 -7.13
CA ARG A 207 11.88 7.62 -8.42
C ARG A 207 12.34 6.47 -9.32
N TRP A 208 13.16 5.56 -8.80
CA TRP A 208 13.66 4.42 -9.57
C TRP A 208 12.58 3.37 -9.82
N MET A 209 11.74 3.07 -8.83
CA MET A 209 10.66 2.10 -9.00
C MET A 209 9.64 2.57 -10.05
N PHE A 210 9.20 3.82 -10.00
CA PHE A 210 8.23 4.36 -10.97
C PHE A 210 8.86 4.51 -12.37
N LEU A 211 10.17 4.81 -12.47
CA LEU A 211 10.87 4.80 -13.75
C LEU A 211 10.83 3.41 -14.41
N TRP A 212 11.21 2.36 -13.65
CA TRP A 212 11.17 1.00 -14.17
C TRP A 212 9.75 0.53 -14.50
N ALA A 213 8.78 0.86 -13.64
CA ALA A 213 7.37 0.56 -13.90
C ALA A 213 6.88 1.22 -15.20
N THR A 214 7.25 2.47 -15.43
CA THR A 214 6.88 3.21 -16.66
C THR A 214 7.53 2.57 -17.90
N ILE A 215 8.83 2.22 -17.84
CA ILE A 215 9.54 1.55 -18.93
C ILE A 215 8.88 0.21 -19.28
N ILE A 216 8.33 -0.50 -18.31
CA ILE A 216 7.67 -1.80 -18.53
C ILE A 216 6.24 -1.62 -19.01
N VAL A 217 5.45 -0.79 -18.33
CA VAL A 217 3.98 -0.69 -18.55
C VAL A 217 3.65 0.10 -19.81
N ILE A 218 4.28 1.26 -20.02
CA ILE A 218 3.90 2.15 -21.14
C ILE A 218 4.05 1.49 -22.53
N PRO A 219 5.15 0.79 -22.85
CA PRO A 219 5.24 0.12 -24.14
C PRO A 219 4.17 -0.97 -24.35
N LEU A 220 3.80 -1.68 -23.26
CA LEU A 220 2.77 -2.73 -23.32
C LEU A 220 1.35 -2.15 -23.48
N THR A 221 1.09 -0.97 -22.93
CA THR A 221 -0.22 -0.33 -22.98
C THR A 221 -0.35 0.70 -24.11
N MET A 222 0.75 1.08 -24.78
CA MET A 222 0.76 2.10 -25.82
C MET A 222 -0.24 1.86 -26.96
N PRO A 223 -0.37 0.65 -27.55
CA PRO A 223 -1.35 0.41 -28.61
C PRO A 223 -2.77 0.70 -28.14
N HIS A 224 -3.08 0.33 -26.88
CA HIS A 224 -4.37 0.59 -26.26
C HIS A 224 -4.61 2.07 -26.01
N LEU A 225 -3.62 2.79 -25.47
CA LEU A 225 -3.69 4.25 -25.23
C LEU A 225 -3.92 5.05 -26.52
N LEU A 226 -3.34 4.60 -27.64
CA LEU A 226 -3.52 5.22 -28.96
C LEU A 226 -4.91 4.95 -29.55
N SER A 227 -5.56 3.84 -29.18
CA SER A 227 -6.91 3.50 -29.65
C SER A 227 -8.03 4.10 -28.81
N LEU A 228 -7.71 4.68 -27.63
CA LEU A 228 -8.71 5.25 -26.73
C LEU A 228 -9.30 6.54 -27.30
N GLN A 229 -10.62 6.69 -27.20
CA GLN A 229 -11.31 7.93 -27.58
C GLN A 229 -11.26 8.95 -26.42
N TRP A 230 -10.17 9.71 -26.34
CA TRP A 230 -9.95 10.67 -25.28
C TRP A 230 -11.04 11.76 -25.17
N SER A 231 -11.71 12.06 -26.26
CA SER A 231 -12.84 13.03 -26.31
C SER A 231 -14.10 12.51 -25.61
N ALA A 232 -14.22 11.19 -25.40
CA ALA A 232 -15.36 10.58 -24.73
C ALA A 232 -15.19 10.55 -23.19
N VAL A 233 -13.98 10.87 -22.68
CA VAL A 233 -13.69 10.87 -21.24
C VAL A 233 -14.35 12.11 -20.61
N THR A 234 -15.20 11.86 -19.61
CA THR A 234 -15.90 12.95 -18.90
C THR A 234 -14.96 13.78 -18.02
N VAL A 235 -15.36 15.01 -17.73
CA VAL A 235 -14.57 15.91 -16.84
C VAL A 235 -14.46 15.33 -15.44
N SER A 236 -15.50 14.64 -14.93
CA SER A 236 -15.43 13.95 -13.64
C SER A 236 -14.35 12.88 -13.61
N ALA A 237 -14.26 12.03 -14.65
CA ALA A 237 -13.24 10.99 -14.76
C ALA A 237 -11.81 11.57 -14.73
N TRP A 238 -11.58 12.74 -15.29
CA TRP A 238 -10.28 13.43 -15.21
C TRP A 238 -9.93 13.86 -13.78
N TRP A 239 -10.89 14.39 -13.00
CA TRP A 239 -10.66 14.73 -11.60
C TRP A 239 -10.40 13.51 -10.73
N GLU A 240 -11.12 12.44 -10.96
CA GLU A 240 -10.94 11.15 -10.27
C GLU A 240 -9.59 10.53 -10.62
N ALA A 241 -9.20 10.54 -11.89
CA ALA A 241 -7.87 10.10 -12.31
C ALA A 241 -6.77 10.97 -11.70
N ALA A 242 -6.95 12.29 -11.64
CA ALA A 242 -6.01 13.19 -10.97
C ALA A 242 -5.89 12.87 -9.48
N TYR A 243 -7.01 12.57 -8.78
CA TYR A 243 -6.97 12.09 -7.40
C TYR A 243 -6.17 10.79 -7.27
N VAL A 244 -6.41 9.81 -8.14
CA VAL A 244 -5.72 8.51 -8.12
C VAL A 244 -4.22 8.68 -8.37
N VAL A 245 -3.81 9.58 -9.27
CA VAL A 245 -2.40 9.85 -9.56
C VAL A 245 -1.72 10.64 -8.43
N VAL A 246 -2.31 11.74 -7.99
CA VAL A 246 -1.67 12.65 -7.02
C VAL A 246 -1.76 12.06 -5.62
N PHE A 247 -2.96 11.75 -5.15
CA PHE A 247 -3.15 11.27 -3.77
C PHE A 247 -2.90 9.77 -3.67
N GLY A 248 -3.56 8.96 -4.50
CA GLY A 248 -3.47 7.51 -4.44
C GLY A 248 -2.10 6.97 -4.83
N THR A 249 -1.38 7.66 -5.73
CA THR A 249 -0.05 7.20 -6.18
C THR A 249 1.05 8.03 -5.55
N PHE A 250 1.19 9.31 -5.82
CA PHE A 250 2.34 10.08 -5.36
C PHE A 250 2.37 10.23 -3.84
N ILE A 251 1.34 10.81 -3.22
CA ILE A 251 1.28 11.03 -1.77
C ILE A 251 1.17 9.68 -1.04
N GLY A 252 0.32 8.78 -1.51
CA GLY A 252 0.14 7.46 -0.90
C GLY A 252 1.44 6.66 -0.82
N TYR A 253 2.25 6.64 -1.89
CA TYR A 253 3.54 5.95 -1.87
C TYR A 253 4.60 6.64 -1.02
N ILE A 254 4.60 7.98 -0.92
CA ILE A 254 5.48 8.69 0.04
C ILE A 254 5.15 8.24 1.48
N LEU A 255 3.89 8.29 1.85
CA LEU A 255 3.43 7.93 3.19
C LEU A 255 3.70 6.44 3.49
N THR A 256 3.40 5.57 2.55
CA THR A 256 3.67 4.11 2.66
C THR A 256 5.16 3.84 2.85
N MET A 257 6.01 4.51 2.09
CA MET A 257 7.45 4.31 2.17
C MET A 257 8.03 4.80 3.50
N ILE A 258 7.49 5.88 4.08
CA ILE A 258 7.85 6.34 5.44
C ILE A 258 7.53 5.22 6.45
N GLY A 259 6.37 4.60 6.34
CA GLY A 259 5.96 3.47 7.17
C GLY A 259 6.86 2.24 6.98
N GLN A 260 7.06 1.81 5.75
CA GLN A 260 7.84 0.61 5.39
C GLN A 260 9.30 0.67 5.86
N ARG A 261 9.91 1.85 5.89
CA ARG A 261 11.28 2.03 6.39
C ARG A 261 11.43 1.82 7.88
N THR A 262 10.36 2.03 8.63
CA THR A 262 10.38 2.02 10.11
C THR A 262 9.69 0.78 10.67
N LEU A 263 8.56 0.41 10.09
CA LEU A 263 7.72 -0.68 10.56
C LEU A 263 8.12 -2.02 9.91
N ARG A 264 7.69 -3.12 10.53
CA ARG A 264 7.86 -4.47 9.98
C ARG A 264 6.82 -4.72 8.87
N PRO A 265 7.13 -5.56 7.85
CA PRO A 265 6.20 -5.88 6.78
C PRO A 265 4.81 -6.33 7.27
N THR A 266 4.76 -7.16 8.30
CA THR A 266 3.49 -7.61 8.91
C THR A 266 2.70 -6.47 9.56
N VAL A 267 3.37 -5.47 10.15
CA VAL A 267 2.69 -4.29 10.73
C VAL A 267 2.19 -3.38 9.62
N VAL A 268 2.99 -3.18 8.56
CA VAL A 268 2.60 -2.40 7.37
C VAL A 268 1.35 -2.99 6.72
N SER A 269 1.32 -4.31 6.53
CA SER A 269 0.20 -4.99 5.86
C SER A 269 -1.14 -4.87 6.60
N ILE A 270 -1.11 -4.84 7.93
CA ILE A 270 -2.32 -4.73 8.76
C ILE A 270 -3.04 -3.38 8.56
N TYR A 271 -2.32 -2.31 8.20
CA TYR A 271 -2.95 -1.03 7.90
C TYR A 271 -3.90 -1.10 6.70
N ASN A 272 -3.78 -2.11 5.83
CA ASN A 272 -4.73 -2.31 4.72
C ASN A 272 -6.18 -2.51 5.19
N TYR A 273 -6.40 -2.95 6.43
CA TYR A 273 -7.75 -3.01 7.00
C TYR A 273 -8.39 -1.64 7.24
N VAL A 274 -7.61 -0.57 7.22
CA VAL A 274 -8.13 0.81 7.28
C VAL A 274 -8.91 1.17 6.00
N GLN A 275 -8.54 0.60 4.86
CA GLN A 275 -9.17 0.92 3.57
C GLN A 275 -10.69 0.65 3.57
N PRO A 276 -11.19 -0.55 3.93
CA PRO A 276 -12.63 -0.79 4.04
C PRO A 276 -13.32 0.11 5.06
N ILE A 277 -12.66 0.39 6.18
CA ILE A 277 -13.23 1.28 7.23
C ILE A 277 -13.49 2.67 6.68
N VAL A 278 -12.49 3.25 5.99
CA VAL A 278 -12.60 4.58 5.38
C VAL A 278 -13.68 4.57 4.30
N SER A 279 -13.70 3.55 3.44
CA SER A 279 -14.70 3.43 2.37
C SER A 279 -16.12 3.42 2.92
N VAL A 280 -16.39 2.64 3.96
CA VAL A 280 -17.73 2.58 4.61
C VAL A 280 -18.06 3.89 5.33
N THR A 281 -17.09 4.45 6.08
CA THR A 281 -17.31 5.71 6.82
C THR A 281 -17.68 6.85 5.86
N VAL A 282 -16.98 6.95 4.73
CA VAL A 282 -17.29 7.95 3.70
C VAL A 282 -18.67 7.71 3.10
N SER A 283 -19.02 6.46 2.80
CA SER A 283 -20.35 6.09 2.28
C SER A 283 -21.47 6.52 3.22
N ILE A 284 -21.27 6.44 4.54
CA ILE A 284 -22.25 6.89 5.56
C ILE A 284 -22.35 8.42 5.57
N ILE A 285 -21.21 9.13 5.59
CA ILE A 285 -21.16 10.60 5.65
C ILE A 285 -21.79 11.22 4.39
N THR A 286 -21.58 10.60 3.22
CA THR A 286 -22.17 11.05 1.95
C THR A 286 -23.63 10.66 1.77
N GLY A 287 -24.23 9.94 2.74
CA GLY A 287 -25.62 9.50 2.68
C GLY A 287 -25.89 8.31 1.74
N ILE A 288 -24.83 7.72 1.19
CA ILE A 288 -24.92 6.55 0.29
C ILE A 288 -25.10 5.27 1.11
N GLY A 289 -24.67 5.25 2.38
CA GLY A 289 -24.72 4.09 3.28
C GLY A 289 -25.44 4.36 4.60
N ILE A 290 -26.01 3.31 5.21
CA ILE A 290 -26.67 3.36 6.52
C ILE A 290 -25.72 2.79 7.58
N PHE A 291 -25.58 3.47 8.74
CA PHE A 291 -24.80 2.97 9.85
C PHE A 291 -25.36 1.64 10.39
N ARG A 292 -24.48 0.68 10.62
CA ARG A 292 -24.83 -0.60 11.23
C ARG A 292 -23.89 -0.92 12.38
N TRP A 293 -24.39 -1.52 13.44
CA TRP A 293 -23.59 -1.94 14.61
C TRP A 293 -22.47 -2.94 14.23
N SER A 294 -22.68 -3.75 13.20
CA SER A 294 -21.64 -4.63 12.62
C SER A 294 -20.41 -3.86 12.15
N GLN A 295 -20.58 -2.63 11.68
CA GLN A 295 -19.46 -1.78 11.25
C GLN A 295 -18.64 -1.30 12.45
N ALA A 296 -19.31 -0.93 13.57
CA ALA A 296 -18.60 -0.57 14.80
C ALA A 296 -17.79 -1.76 15.34
N LEU A 297 -18.39 -2.96 15.37
CA LEU A 297 -17.69 -4.18 15.76
C LEU A 297 -16.48 -4.48 14.86
N ALA A 298 -16.64 -4.36 13.54
CA ALA A 298 -15.57 -4.55 12.58
C ALA A 298 -14.40 -3.59 12.82
N VAL A 299 -14.69 -2.31 13.03
CA VAL A 299 -13.68 -1.27 13.35
C VAL A 299 -12.90 -1.64 14.62
N ILE A 300 -13.59 -2.04 15.69
CA ILE A 300 -12.96 -2.45 16.97
C ILE A 300 -12.02 -3.66 16.73
N LEU A 301 -12.49 -4.69 16.01
CA LEU A 301 -11.70 -5.88 15.73
C LEU A 301 -10.43 -5.55 14.92
N VAL A 302 -10.54 -4.68 13.93
CA VAL A 302 -9.38 -4.23 13.13
C VAL A 302 -8.37 -3.50 14.01
N PHE A 303 -8.80 -2.53 14.83
CA PHE A 303 -7.89 -1.77 15.69
C PHE A 303 -7.23 -2.65 16.75
N VAL A 304 -7.97 -3.59 17.38
CA VAL A 304 -7.40 -4.54 18.32
C VAL A 304 -6.41 -5.48 17.61
N GLY A 305 -6.71 -5.92 16.39
CA GLY A 305 -5.81 -6.71 15.57
C GLY A 305 -4.49 -5.98 15.29
N VAL A 306 -4.56 -4.72 14.83
CA VAL A 306 -3.39 -3.85 14.61
C VAL A 306 -2.56 -3.71 15.89
N TRP A 307 -3.23 -3.44 17.02
CA TRP A 307 -2.56 -3.29 18.31
C TRP A 307 -1.83 -4.56 18.75
N GLN A 308 -2.49 -5.74 18.63
CA GLN A 308 -1.89 -7.05 18.95
C GLN A 308 -0.63 -7.33 18.14
N VAL A 309 -0.69 -7.12 16.81
CA VAL A 309 0.47 -7.36 15.93
C VAL A 309 1.59 -6.37 16.21
N THR A 310 1.26 -5.10 16.44
CA THR A 310 2.27 -4.06 16.75
C THR A 310 3.04 -4.40 18.03
N LYS A 311 2.36 -4.95 19.05
CA LYS A 311 2.98 -5.40 20.31
C LYS A 311 3.64 -6.78 20.24
N SER A 312 3.57 -7.50 19.13
CA SER A 312 4.21 -8.81 19.00
C SER A 312 5.74 -8.67 18.94
N LYS A 313 6.45 -9.63 19.57
CA LYS A 313 7.92 -9.66 19.59
C LYS A 313 8.50 -9.83 18.18
N SER A 314 9.56 -9.09 17.87
CA SER A 314 10.36 -9.30 16.66
C SER A 314 11.45 -10.37 16.92
N ARG A 315 12.08 -10.87 15.84
CA ARG A 315 13.23 -11.76 15.96
C ARG A 315 14.35 -11.16 16.83
N ARG A 316 14.63 -9.87 16.63
CA ARG A 316 15.64 -9.15 17.42
C ARG A 316 15.28 -9.07 18.91
N ASP A 317 14.00 -8.93 19.23
CA ASP A 317 13.55 -8.89 20.62
C ASP A 317 13.72 -10.26 21.29
N MET A 318 13.40 -11.34 20.57
CA MET A 318 13.60 -12.71 21.05
C MET A 318 15.09 -13.07 21.20
N GLU A 319 15.94 -12.64 20.24
CA GLU A 319 17.39 -12.83 20.33
C GLU A 319 18.01 -12.03 21.52
N ARG A 320 17.49 -10.84 21.82
CA ARG A 320 17.91 -10.05 23.00
C ARG A 320 17.46 -10.69 24.30
N GLU A 321 16.25 -11.22 24.36
CA GLU A 321 15.77 -11.95 25.54
C GLU A 321 16.59 -13.21 25.75
N ALA A 322 16.81 -14.01 24.73
CA ALA A 322 17.62 -15.22 24.83
C ALA A 322 19.05 -14.93 25.33
N LYS A 323 19.66 -13.82 24.89
CA LYS A 323 20.99 -13.39 25.39
C LYS A 323 20.95 -12.93 26.84
N ARG A 324 19.87 -12.28 27.28
CA ARG A 324 19.70 -11.86 28.69
C ARG A 324 19.49 -13.07 29.59
N ASP A 325 18.67 -14.02 29.16
CA ASP A 325 18.42 -15.23 29.92
C ASP A 325 19.67 -16.13 30.03
N ALA A 326 20.51 -16.18 28.99
CA ALA A 326 21.79 -16.88 29.04
C ALA A 326 22.75 -16.22 30.04
N SER A 327 22.89 -14.88 29.99
CA SER A 327 23.77 -14.15 30.92
C SER A 327 23.29 -14.17 32.38
N SER A 328 21.99 -14.34 32.61
CA SER A 328 21.38 -14.49 33.95
C SER A 328 21.56 -15.89 34.56
N LYS A 329 21.84 -16.90 33.72
CA LYS A 329 22.11 -18.28 34.17
C LYS A 329 23.61 -18.54 34.46
N GLU A 330 24.48 -17.65 34.00
CA GLU A 330 25.93 -17.70 34.23
C GLU A 330 26.37 -16.90 35.49
N GLN A 331 25.46 -16.15 36.11
CA GLN A 331 25.61 -15.50 37.42
C GLN A 331 24.94 -16.31 38.55
#